data_92dd4948fc6fcd264baa68c8b306a639
#
_entry.id   92dd4948fc6fcd264baa68c8b306a639
#
_cell.length_a   1.000
_cell.length_b   1.000
_cell.length_c   1.000
_cell.angle_alpha   90.00
_cell.angle_beta   90.00
_cell.angle_gamma   90.00
#
_symmetry.space_group_name_H-M   'P 1'
#
loop_
_entity.id
_entity.type
_entity.pdbx_description
1 polymer ?
#
loop_
_entity_poly.entity_id
_entity_poly.type
_entity_poly.pdbx_seq_one_letter_code
_entity_poly.pdbx_strand_id
1 'polypeptide(L)'
;MAEEGKKVFTVNPNGKKVKIIVGICVALLLIVAISIASITIVPAGHKGVTLNMGAVTGAVMNEGINFKIPLVQNAEIIDVRVKKYESKDNSSASKDLQTIKSSIAVNYRVNQDHVADLYQKIGMSYESTVINPA
;
A
#
# COMPACT_ATOMS: atom_id res chain seq x y z
N MET A 1 29.55 -51.73 19.44
CA MET A 1 28.21 -51.17 19.12
C MET A 1 28.00 -50.02 20.08
N ALA A 2 28.18 -48.82 19.59
CA ALA A 2 28.04 -47.59 20.36
C ALA A 2 26.60 -47.08 20.24
N GLU A 3 25.86 -47.09 21.35
CA GLU A 3 24.59 -46.42 21.45
C GLU A 3 24.85 -44.92 21.53
N GLU A 4 24.49 -44.25 20.46
CA GLU A 4 24.49 -42.81 20.38
C GLU A 4 23.35 -42.26 21.26
N GLY A 5 23.70 -41.81 22.45
CA GLY A 5 22.79 -41.19 23.41
C GLY A 5 22.20 -39.92 22.85
N LYS A 6 20.96 -40.00 22.35
CA LYS A 6 20.11 -38.88 21.99
C LYS A 6 19.98 -37.97 23.21
N LYS A 7 20.71 -36.88 23.26
CA LYS A 7 20.55 -35.83 24.28
C LYS A 7 19.15 -35.23 24.14
N VAL A 8 18.21 -35.80 24.85
CA VAL A 8 16.89 -35.20 25.05
C VAL A 8 17.14 -33.96 25.91
N PHE A 9 16.88 -32.79 25.32
CA PHE A 9 16.92 -31.52 26.03
C PHE A 9 15.76 -31.49 27.01
N THR A 10 16.00 -32.03 28.22
CA THR A 10 15.04 -31.96 29.31
C THR A 10 15.04 -30.55 29.88
N VAL A 11 14.05 -29.75 29.50
CA VAL A 11 13.76 -28.47 30.14
C VAL A 11 13.31 -28.76 31.57
N ASN A 12 14.25 -28.65 32.52
CA ASN A 12 13.95 -28.80 33.94
C ASN A 12 13.10 -27.59 34.39
N PRO A 13 11.88 -27.79 34.93
CA PRO A 13 10.96 -26.72 35.27
C PRO A 13 11.30 -26.05 36.61
N ASN A 14 12.45 -25.40 36.70
CA ASN A 14 12.65 -24.40 37.74
C ASN A 14 11.78 -23.19 37.37
N GLY A 15 10.54 -23.17 37.82
CA GLY A 15 9.41 -22.40 37.31
C GLY A 15 9.62 -20.87 37.16
N LYS A 16 10.62 -20.29 37.81
CA LYS A 16 10.95 -18.85 37.61
C LYS A 16 11.86 -18.62 36.38
N LYS A 17 12.88 -19.46 36.18
CA LYS A 17 13.80 -19.32 35.04
C LYS A 17 13.14 -19.67 33.71
N VAL A 18 12.26 -20.67 33.68
CA VAL A 18 11.48 -21.03 32.48
C VAL A 18 10.52 -19.89 32.10
N LYS A 19 9.84 -19.30 33.07
CA LYS A 19 8.94 -18.15 32.81
C LYS A 19 9.71 -16.95 32.23
N ILE A 20 10.92 -16.68 32.70
CA ILE A 20 11.79 -15.61 32.18
C ILE A 20 12.23 -15.93 30.75
N ILE A 21 12.67 -17.14 30.47
CA ILE A 21 13.11 -17.56 29.14
C ILE A 21 11.93 -17.49 28.15
N VAL A 22 10.76 -17.99 28.51
CA VAL A 22 9.55 -17.91 27.70
C VAL A 22 9.18 -16.45 27.46
N GLY A 23 9.24 -15.59 28.48
CA GLY A 23 9.00 -14.16 28.33
C GLY A 23 9.94 -13.47 27.36
N ILE A 24 11.24 -13.80 27.41
CA ILE A 24 12.26 -13.29 26.49
C ILE A 24 11.98 -13.77 25.05
N CYS A 25 11.66 -15.05 24.86
CA CYS A 25 11.32 -15.62 23.55
C CYS A 25 10.09 -14.95 22.94
N VAL A 26 9.04 -14.72 23.74
CA VAL A 26 7.84 -14.02 23.29
C VAL A 26 8.14 -12.58 22.93
N ALA A 27 8.91 -11.87 23.76
CA ALA A 27 9.30 -10.48 23.47
C ALA A 27 10.13 -10.39 22.18
N LEU A 28 11.06 -11.30 21.96
CA LEU A 28 11.89 -11.34 20.76
C LEU A 28 11.05 -11.66 19.52
N LEU A 29 10.09 -12.56 19.62
CA LEU A 29 9.15 -12.90 18.54
C LEU A 29 8.27 -11.68 18.18
N LEU A 30 7.79 -10.94 19.17
CA LEU A 30 7.03 -9.71 18.96
C LEU A 30 7.86 -8.64 18.25
N ILE A 31 9.11 -8.44 18.65
CA ILE A 31 10.03 -7.49 18.00
C ILE A 31 10.23 -7.84 16.53
N VAL A 32 10.47 -9.11 16.22
CA VAL A 32 10.63 -9.60 14.84
C VAL A 32 9.36 -9.39 14.04
N ALA A 33 8.18 -9.71 14.60
CA ALA A 33 6.89 -9.51 13.94
C ALA A 33 6.64 -8.02 13.62
N ILE A 34 6.93 -7.11 14.55
CA ILE A 34 6.80 -5.67 14.35
C ILE A 34 7.79 -5.18 13.28
N SER A 35 9.02 -5.69 13.28
CA SER A 35 10.05 -5.30 12.30
C SER A 35 9.63 -5.69 10.87
N ILE A 36 9.07 -6.86 10.67
CA ILE A 36 8.56 -7.32 9.37
C ILE A 36 7.36 -6.46 8.93
N ALA A 37 6.43 -6.16 9.85
CA ALA A 37 5.26 -5.34 9.57
C ALA A 37 5.60 -3.87 9.27
N SER A 38 6.80 -3.41 9.62
CA SER A 38 7.29 -2.06 9.40
C SER A 38 7.71 -1.80 7.95
N ILE A 39 7.95 -2.84 7.15
CA ILE A 39 8.44 -2.71 5.77
C ILE A 39 7.26 -2.60 4.81
N THR A 40 7.31 -1.61 3.93
CA THR A 40 6.37 -1.43 2.83
C THR A 40 7.14 -1.27 1.52
N ILE A 41 6.77 -2.05 0.51
CA ILE A 41 7.38 -2.00 -0.81
C ILE A 41 6.43 -1.25 -1.75
N VAL A 42 6.92 -0.15 -2.32
CA VAL A 42 6.22 0.65 -3.33
C VAL A 42 6.75 0.23 -4.70
N PRO A 43 5.92 -0.31 -5.61
CA PRO A 43 6.35 -0.71 -6.95
C PRO A 43 6.81 0.48 -7.79
N ALA A 44 7.64 0.20 -8.81
CA ALA A 44 8.06 1.21 -9.77
C ALA A 44 6.86 1.85 -10.49
N GLY A 45 6.92 3.17 -10.69
CA GLY A 45 5.83 3.94 -11.27
C GLY A 45 4.65 4.22 -10.34
N HIS A 46 4.83 3.96 -9.03
CA HIS A 46 3.84 4.26 -8.00
C HIS A 46 4.44 5.17 -6.92
N LYS A 47 3.58 5.85 -6.21
CA LYS A 47 3.93 6.60 -4.99
C LYS A 47 3.05 6.13 -3.85
N GLY A 48 3.63 6.05 -2.66
CA GLY A 48 2.89 5.73 -1.45
C GLY A 48 2.50 7.01 -0.71
N VAL A 49 1.23 7.16 -0.38
CA VAL A 49 0.77 8.23 0.52
C VAL A 49 0.68 7.66 1.93
N THR A 50 1.37 8.30 2.86
CA THR A 50 1.37 7.88 4.26
C THR A 50 0.15 8.43 4.98
N LEU A 51 -0.65 7.53 5.51
CA LEU A 51 -1.77 7.85 6.39
C LEU A 51 -1.40 7.55 7.84
N ASN A 52 -1.63 8.49 8.73
CA ASN A 52 -1.49 8.30 10.16
C ASN A 52 -2.88 8.20 10.80
N MET A 53 -3.26 6.99 11.26
CA MET A 53 -4.61 6.71 11.79
C MET A 53 -5.74 7.21 10.88
N GLY A 54 -5.56 7.09 9.55
CA GLY A 54 -6.53 7.53 8.54
C GLY A 54 -6.38 8.98 8.09
N ALA A 55 -5.56 9.79 8.74
CA ALA A 55 -5.26 11.16 8.31
C ALA A 55 -4.07 11.19 7.35
N VAL A 56 -4.18 11.93 6.25
CA VAL A 56 -3.09 12.14 5.31
C VAL A 56 -2.02 13.00 5.97
N THR A 57 -0.80 12.47 6.10
CA THR A 57 0.31 13.19 6.76
C THR A 57 1.07 14.09 5.78
N GLY A 58 0.76 14.02 4.47
CA GLY A 58 1.50 14.73 3.43
C GLY A 58 2.84 14.09 3.06
N ALA A 59 3.30 13.09 3.82
CA ALA A 59 4.53 12.36 3.50
C ALA A 59 4.27 11.39 2.34
N VAL A 60 5.09 11.49 1.29
CA VAL A 60 5.02 10.63 0.11
C VAL A 60 6.21 9.67 0.14
N MET A 61 5.91 8.39 0.06
CA MET A 61 6.89 7.32 -0.08
C MET A 61 7.28 7.16 -1.54
N ASN A 62 8.58 7.16 -1.82
CA ASN A 62 9.10 6.88 -3.15
C ASN A 62 9.04 5.38 -3.45
N GLU A 63 9.24 5.04 -4.74
CA GLU A 63 9.39 3.66 -5.18
C GLU A 63 10.55 2.96 -4.46
N GLY A 64 10.37 1.67 -4.19
CA GLY A 64 11.32 0.84 -3.47
C GLY A 64 10.87 0.49 -2.06
N ILE A 65 11.84 0.20 -1.19
CA ILE A 65 11.61 -0.20 0.19
C ILE A 65 11.45 1.04 1.06
N ASN A 66 10.32 1.14 1.74
CA ASN A 66 10.03 2.21 2.69
C ASN A 66 9.71 1.62 4.06
N PHE A 67 9.94 2.41 5.10
CA PHE A 67 9.61 2.04 6.46
C PHE A 67 8.40 2.83 6.95
N LYS A 68 7.49 2.13 7.61
CA LYS A 68 6.32 2.71 8.27
C LYS A 68 6.22 2.20 9.71
N ILE A 69 5.54 2.93 10.56
CA ILE A 69 5.24 2.49 11.92
C ILE A 69 3.98 1.60 11.83
N PRO A 70 4.10 0.26 12.05
CA PRO A 70 2.95 -0.62 12.04
C PRO A 70 1.95 -0.19 13.11
N LEU A 71 0.67 -0.47 12.92
CA LEU A 71 -0.46 -0.09 13.79
C LEU A 71 -0.89 1.39 13.71
N VAL A 72 0.02 2.32 13.44
CA VAL A 72 -0.26 3.76 13.41
C VAL A 72 -0.32 4.28 11.98
N GLN A 73 0.59 3.80 11.13
CA GLN A 73 0.73 4.27 9.76
C GLN A 73 0.29 3.21 8.75
N ASN A 74 -0.52 3.65 7.79
CA ASN A 74 -0.86 2.91 6.59
C ASN A 74 -0.28 3.63 5.37
N ALA A 75 0.02 2.87 4.32
CA ALA A 75 0.49 3.41 3.05
C ALA A 75 -0.51 3.04 1.95
N GLU A 76 -1.03 4.05 1.26
CA GLU A 76 -1.87 3.87 0.07
C GLU A 76 -1.02 4.08 -1.17
N ILE A 77 -1.06 3.11 -2.08
CA ILE A 77 -0.21 3.09 -3.28
C ILE A 77 -1.00 3.65 -4.45
N ILE A 78 -0.51 4.74 -5.04
CA ILE A 78 -1.14 5.44 -6.17
C ILE A 78 -0.25 5.31 -7.39
N ASP A 79 -0.84 4.92 -8.53
CA ASP A 79 -0.18 4.83 -9.82
C ASP A 79 0.01 6.24 -10.40
N VAL A 80 1.26 6.60 -10.67
CA VAL A 80 1.66 7.93 -11.20
C VAL A 80 2.15 7.86 -12.64
N ARG A 81 1.99 6.71 -13.28
CA ARG A 81 2.33 6.53 -14.70
C ARG A 81 1.34 7.27 -15.60
N VAL A 82 1.74 7.46 -16.84
CA VAL A 82 0.83 7.99 -17.86
C VAL A 82 -0.25 6.95 -18.16
N LYS A 83 -1.50 7.32 -17.98
CA LYS A 83 -2.67 6.51 -18.31
C LYS A 83 -3.42 7.11 -19.49
N LYS A 84 -4.04 6.26 -20.29
CA LYS A 84 -4.92 6.63 -21.39
C LYS A 84 -6.36 6.40 -20.97
N TYR A 85 -7.17 7.43 -21.05
CA TYR A 85 -8.62 7.34 -20.93
C TYR A 85 -9.25 7.43 -22.32
N GLU A 86 -10.09 6.49 -22.68
CA GLU A 86 -10.87 6.49 -23.92
C GLU A 86 -12.37 6.54 -23.60
N SER A 87 -13.02 7.61 -24.01
CA SER A 87 -14.47 7.67 -24.03
C SER A 87 -14.99 7.14 -25.37
N LYS A 88 -15.67 6.00 -25.36
CA LYS A 88 -16.08 5.29 -26.58
C LYS A 88 -17.47 5.65 -27.10
N ASP A 89 -18.32 6.30 -26.34
CA ASP A 89 -19.75 6.40 -26.65
C ASP A 89 -20.31 7.84 -26.57
N ASN A 90 -19.59 8.81 -27.12
CA ASN A 90 -20.19 10.13 -27.33
C ASN A 90 -20.99 10.13 -28.65
N SER A 91 -22.22 9.64 -28.60
CA SER A 91 -23.16 9.82 -29.69
C SER A 91 -23.85 11.17 -29.59
N SER A 92 -23.51 12.07 -30.48
CA SER A 92 -24.19 13.36 -30.62
C SER A 92 -25.10 13.33 -31.85
N ALA A 93 -26.32 13.77 -31.69
CA ALA A 93 -27.22 14.01 -32.84
C ALA A 93 -26.84 15.32 -33.51
N SER A 94 -26.53 15.28 -34.81
CA SER A 94 -26.40 16.50 -35.62
C SER A 94 -27.78 17.13 -35.86
N LYS A 95 -27.79 18.38 -36.26
CA LYS A 95 -29.03 19.08 -36.69
C LYS A 95 -29.80 18.34 -37.77
N ASP A 96 -29.13 17.49 -38.55
CA ASP A 96 -29.71 16.68 -39.63
C ASP A 96 -30.08 15.26 -39.18
N LEU A 97 -30.25 15.03 -37.87
CA LEU A 97 -30.62 13.72 -37.28
C LEU A 97 -29.64 12.58 -37.59
N GLN A 98 -28.40 12.90 -38.00
CA GLN A 98 -27.38 11.93 -38.20
C GLN A 98 -26.64 11.65 -36.89
N THR A 99 -26.49 10.36 -36.53
CA THR A 99 -25.72 9.96 -35.34
C THR A 99 -24.24 10.01 -35.64
N ILE A 100 -23.53 10.95 -35.04
CA ILE A 100 -22.10 11.05 -35.11
C ILE A 100 -21.51 10.32 -33.90
N LYS A 101 -20.71 9.27 -34.13
CA LYS A 101 -19.95 8.58 -33.11
C LYS A 101 -18.56 9.21 -33.05
N SER A 102 -18.21 9.81 -31.93
CA SER A 102 -16.86 10.33 -31.69
C SER A 102 -16.21 9.57 -30.53
N SER A 103 -14.94 9.24 -30.68
CA SER A 103 -14.12 8.69 -29.62
C SER A 103 -13.05 9.71 -29.24
N ILE A 104 -12.96 10.03 -27.96
CA ILE A 104 -11.95 10.94 -27.44
C ILE A 104 -11.00 10.14 -26.57
N ALA A 105 -9.68 10.26 -26.86
CA ALA A 105 -8.64 9.67 -26.05
C ALA A 105 -7.84 10.78 -25.34
N VAL A 106 -7.74 10.69 -24.04
CA VAL A 106 -6.99 11.64 -23.22
C VAL A 106 -5.88 10.89 -22.48
N ASN A 107 -4.65 11.34 -22.66
CA ASN A 107 -3.52 10.85 -21.86
C ASN A 107 -3.34 11.78 -20.65
N TYR A 108 -3.30 11.20 -19.47
CA TYR A 108 -3.08 11.96 -18.23
C TYR A 108 -2.10 11.24 -17.32
N ARG A 109 -1.53 11.96 -16.40
CA ARG A 109 -0.72 11.42 -15.31
C ARG A 109 -0.97 12.19 -14.03
N VAL A 110 -0.82 11.50 -12.89
CA VAL A 110 -0.86 12.15 -11.59
C VAL A 110 0.48 12.86 -11.34
N ASN A 111 0.42 14.11 -10.88
CA ASN A 111 1.63 14.83 -10.49
C ASN A 111 2.21 14.20 -9.22
N GLN A 112 3.46 13.76 -9.30
CA GLN A 112 4.13 13.03 -8.23
C GLN A 112 4.30 13.85 -6.95
N ASP A 113 4.46 15.17 -7.06
CA ASP A 113 4.67 16.06 -5.92
C ASP A 113 3.38 16.36 -5.16
N HIS A 114 2.22 16.21 -5.81
CA HIS A 114 0.90 16.52 -5.25
C HIS A 114 0.00 15.28 -5.04
N VAL A 115 0.59 14.09 -5.00
CA VAL A 115 -0.16 12.84 -4.82
C VAL A 115 -0.90 12.81 -3.48
N ALA A 116 -0.29 13.33 -2.41
CA ALA A 116 -0.92 13.40 -1.09
C ALA A 116 -2.13 14.35 -1.09
N ASP A 117 -2.02 15.51 -1.74
CA ASP A 117 -3.12 16.48 -1.87
C ASP A 117 -4.28 15.90 -2.70
N LEU A 118 -3.95 15.17 -3.78
CA LEU A 118 -4.92 14.49 -4.62
C LEU A 118 -5.72 13.47 -3.80
N TYR A 119 -5.00 12.63 -3.04
CA TYR A 119 -5.64 11.64 -2.19
C TYR A 119 -6.51 12.27 -1.11
N GLN A 120 -6.05 13.35 -0.48
CA GLN A 120 -6.78 14.04 0.58
C GLN A 120 -8.07 14.69 0.07
N LYS A 121 -8.05 15.27 -1.14
CA LYS A 121 -9.19 16.02 -1.69
C LYS A 121 -10.20 15.15 -2.44
N ILE A 122 -9.73 14.11 -3.12
CA ILE A 122 -10.54 13.34 -4.08
C ILE A 122 -10.57 11.85 -3.72
N GLY A 123 -9.53 11.33 -3.04
CA GLY A 123 -9.40 9.93 -2.70
C GLY A 123 -8.91 9.07 -3.87
N MET A 124 -9.15 7.75 -3.77
CA MET A 124 -8.74 6.78 -4.80
C MET A 124 -9.60 6.86 -6.07
N SER A 125 -10.77 7.46 -5.99
CA SER A 125 -11.73 7.55 -7.12
C SER A 125 -11.48 8.75 -8.04
N TYR A 126 -10.26 9.31 -8.06
CA TYR A 126 -9.95 10.49 -8.88
C TYR A 126 -10.18 10.28 -10.38
N GLU A 127 -10.02 9.04 -10.87
CA GLU A 127 -10.26 8.72 -12.29
C GLU A 127 -11.74 8.93 -12.68
N SER A 128 -12.65 8.43 -11.87
CA SER A 128 -14.09 8.58 -12.11
C SER A 128 -14.63 9.98 -11.79
N THR A 129 -14.00 10.66 -10.83
CA THR A 129 -14.48 11.96 -10.36
C THR A 129 -14.00 13.14 -11.20
N VAL A 130 -12.77 13.07 -11.73
CA VAL A 130 -12.13 14.19 -12.43
C VAL A 130 -12.02 13.95 -13.93
N ILE A 131 -11.74 12.71 -14.34
CA ILE A 131 -11.42 12.39 -15.74
C ILE A 131 -12.66 11.95 -16.50
N ASN A 132 -13.56 11.25 -15.85
CA ASN A 132 -14.85 10.86 -16.41
C ASN A 132 -15.99 11.52 -15.62
N PRO A 133 -16.21 12.83 -15.73
CA PRO A 133 -17.43 13.44 -15.26
C PRO A 133 -18.57 12.95 -16.16
N ALA A 134 -19.49 12.19 -15.59
CA ALA A 134 -20.66 11.67 -16.28
C ALA A 134 -21.52 12.80 -16.85
#